data_d47563859fb33b65370a50ce159b5508
#
_entry.id   d47563859fb33b65370a50ce159b5508
#
_cell.length_a   1.000
_cell.length_b   1.000
_cell.length_c   1.000
_cell.angle_alpha   90.00
_cell.angle_beta   90.00
_cell.angle_gamma   90.00
#
_symmetry.space_group_name_H-M   'P 1'
#
loop_
_entity.id
_entity.type
_entity.pdbx_description
1 polymer ?
#
loop_
_entity_poly.entity_id
_entity_poly.type
_entity_poly.pdbx_seq_one_letter_code
_entity_poly.pdbx_strand_id
1 'polypeptide(L)'
;FHGALPAVSQSDLRHVPAMRVENACATGSAAIHTAMNAIEAKKAKTTLVVGVEKMTDVSSKKVGDILLGASYRPEEGSTKGGFTGVFASIAKSYFQKYGDKSDILAKIAAKNHENGCSNPLAHMQKNLGFEFCNSISEKNPYVAAPLRRTDCSMVSDGAAALIIQDIDLSLSAKRAIAFRSR
;
A
#
# COMPACT_ATOMS: atom_id res chain seq x y z
N PHE A 1 5.63 14.94 -13.76
CA PHE A 1 7.00 15.36 -13.51
C PHE A 1 7.87 14.19 -13.04
N HIS A 2 7.48 13.41 -12.05
CA HIS A 2 8.26 12.28 -11.53
C HIS A 2 8.39 11.10 -12.50
N GLY A 3 7.53 10.99 -13.52
CA GLY A 3 7.61 9.93 -14.52
C GLY A 3 8.96 9.87 -15.27
N ALA A 4 9.65 10.99 -15.41
CA ALA A 4 10.94 11.06 -16.08
C ALA A 4 12.15 10.72 -15.18
N LEU A 5 11.97 10.56 -13.86
CA LEU A 5 13.10 10.32 -12.94
C LEU A 5 13.90 9.04 -13.25
N PRO A 6 13.31 7.90 -13.65
CA PRO A 6 14.08 6.73 -14.06
C PRO A 6 15.01 7.03 -15.24
N ALA A 7 14.59 7.87 -16.19
CA ALA A 7 15.40 8.27 -17.32
C ALA A 7 16.57 9.19 -16.94
N VAL A 8 16.49 9.91 -15.84
CA VAL A 8 17.57 10.74 -15.31
C VAL A 8 18.64 9.86 -14.66
N SER A 9 18.24 8.82 -13.94
CA SER A 9 19.16 7.92 -13.22
C SER A 9 19.80 6.85 -14.11
N GLN A 10 19.13 6.48 -15.21
CA GLN A 10 19.57 5.43 -16.13
C GLN A 10 19.65 5.96 -17.57
N SER A 11 20.87 6.08 -18.09
CA SER A 11 21.13 6.66 -19.42
C SER A 11 20.38 5.94 -20.54
N ASP A 12 20.22 4.63 -20.44
CA ASP A 12 19.54 3.79 -21.45
C ASP A 12 18.04 4.06 -21.55
N LEU A 13 17.47 4.72 -20.56
CA LEU A 13 16.04 5.09 -20.51
C LEU A 13 15.77 6.52 -21.01
N ARG A 14 16.79 7.29 -21.42
CA ARG A 14 16.65 8.72 -21.75
C ARG A 14 15.66 9.04 -22.86
N HIS A 15 15.44 8.13 -23.79
CA HIS A 15 14.54 8.31 -24.92
C HIS A 15 13.29 7.42 -24.84
N VAL A 16 13.06 6.81 -23.68
CA VAL A 16 11.89 5.99 -23.44
C VAL A 16 10.75 6.89 -22.93
N PRO A 17 9.56 6.85 -23.56
CA PRO A 17 8.41 7.58 -23.04
C PRO A 17 8.09 7.16 -21.60
N ALA A 18 7.83 8.14 -20.74
CA ALA A 18 7.53 7.91 -19.35
C ALA A 18 6.25 8.64 -18.92
N MET A 19 5.44 8.00 -18.08
CA MET A 19 4.20 8.55 -17.57
C MET A 19 4.10 8.33 -16.07
N ARG A 20 3.68 9.37 -15.34
CA ARG A 20 3.29 9.24 -13.95
C ARG A 20 1.84 8.80 -13.85
N VAL A 21 1.59 7.82 -12.99
CA VAL A 21 0.26 7.36 -12.61
C VAL A 21 0.04 7.68 -11.14
N GLU A 22 -1.16 8.11 -10.78
CA GLU A 22 -1.55 8.40 -9.40
C GLU A 22 -2.99 7.92 -9.16
N ASN A 23 -3.17 7.07 -8.17
CA ASN A 23 -4.46 6.60 -7.70
C ASN A 23 -4.43 6.24 -6.20
N ALA A 24 -3.83 7.12 -5.40
CA ALA A 24 -3.62 6.93 -3.96
C ALA A 24 -3.06 5.53 -3.65
N CYS A 25 -3.64 4.79 -2.71
CA CYS A 25 -3.19 3.44 -2.32
C CYS A 25 -3.25 2.41 -3.46
N ALA A 26 -4.03 2.66 -4.51
CA ALA A 26 -4.17 1.81 -5.69
C ALA A 26 -3.23 2.22 -6.85
N THR A 27 -2.31 3.15 -6.63
CA THR A 27 -1.41 3.67 -7.67
C THR A 27 -0.61 2.56 -8.37
N GLY A 28 -0.09 1.58 -7.61
CA GLY A 28 0.64 0.45 -8.18
C GLY A 28 -0.21 -0.37 -9.14
N SER A 29 -1.44 -0.69 -8.76
CA SER A 29 -2.40 -1.40 -9.63
C SER A 29 -2.75 -0.58 -10.87
N ALA A 30 -3.01 0.71 -10.71
CA ALA A 30 -3.30 1.61 -11.82
C ALA A 30 -2.14 1.70 -12.82
N ALA A 31 -0.90 1.73 -12.33
CA ALA A 31 0.30 1.72 -13.17
C ALA A 31 0.43 0.41 -13.96
N ILE A 32 0.16 -0.74 -13.32
CA ILE A 32 0.14 -2.06 -13.98
C ILE A 32 -0.92 -2.09 -15.08
N HIS A 33 -2.15 -1.68 -14.80
CA HIS A 33 -3.22 -1.63 -15.80
C HIS A 33 -2.88 -0.69 -16.97
N THR A 34 -2.27 0.46 -16.67
CA THR A 34 -1.81 1.39 -17.71
C THR A 34 -0.76 0.76 -18.62
N ALA A 35 0.20 0.04 -18.05
CA ALA A 35 1.22 -0.69 -18.79
C ALA A 35 0.61 -1.81 -19.67
N MET A 36 -0.32 -2.58 -19.11
CA MET A 36 -1.05 -3.62 -19.87
C MET A 36 -1.82 -3.02 -21.05
N ASN A 37 -2.52 -1.91 -20.83
CA ASN A 37 -3.25 -1.21 -21.90
C ASN A 37 -2.31 -0.73 -23.02
N ALA A 38 -1.09 -0.26 -22.70
CA ALA A 38 -0.12 0.14 -23.70
C ALA A 38 0.37 -1.03 -24.56
N ILE A 39 0.56 -2.21 -23.96
CA ILE A 39 0.96 -3.44 -24.67
C ILE A 39 -0.17 -3.95 -25.54
N GLU A 40 -1.40 -4.02 -25.04
CA GLU A 40 -2.56 -4.47 -25.82
C GLU A 40 -2.89 -3.54 -26.98
N ALA A 41 -2.73 -2.23 -26.78
CA ALA A 41 -2.86 -1.24 -27.84
C ALA A 41 -1.69 -1.26 -28.84
N LYS A 42 -0.73 -2.20 -28.68
CA LYS A 42 0.48 -2.34 -29.52
C LYS A 42 1.35 -1.09 -29.57
N LYS A 43 1.23 -0.19 -28.57
CA LYS A 43 2.07 1.01 -28.42
C LYS A 43 3.43 0.71 -27.77
N ALA A 44 3.50 -0.39 -27.02
CA ALA A 44 4.73 -0.90 -26.43
C ALA A 44 4.73 -2.44 -26.49
N LYS A 45 5.91 -3.05 -26.56
CA LYS A 45 6.10 -4.48 -26.40
C LYS A 45 6.62 -4.84 -25.01
N THR A 46 7.26 -3.88 -24.36
CA THR A 46 7.81 -4.00 -23.00
C THR A 46 7.59 -2.70 -22.27
N THR A 47 7.14 -2.78 -21.05
CA THR A 47 6.97 -1.64 -20.14
C THR A 47 7.65 -1.93 -18.81
N LEU A 48 8.31 -0.92 -18.24
CA LEU A 48 8.83 -0.93 -16.88
C LEU A 48 7.86 -0.18 -15.98
N VAL A 49 7.32 -0.85 -14.98
CA VAL A 49 6.51 -0.25 -13.91
C VAL A 49 7.38 -0.09 -12.68
N VAL A 50 7.46 1.13 -12.14
CA VAL A 50 8.23 1.44 -10.93
C VAL A 50 7.31 2.13 -9.94
N GLY A 51 7.24 1.59 -8.74
CA GLY A 51 6.61 2.20 -7.58
C GLY A 51 7.67 2.55 -6.54
N VAL A 52 7.59 3.77 -6.01
CA VAL A 52 8.49 4.23 -4.95
C VAL A 52 7.73 5.15 -4.01
N GLU A 53 7.97 4.98 -2.71
CA GLU A 53 7.43 5.85 -1.68
C GLU A 53 8.49 6.13 -0.62
N LYS A 54 8.61 7.42 -0.25
CA LYS A 54 9.46 7.90 0.82
C LYS A 54 8.63 8.77 1.77
N MET A 55 8.22 8.20 2.89
CA MET A 55 7.29 8.81 3.84
C MET A 55 7.97 9.26 5.13
N THR A 56 9.13 8.68 5.46
CA THR A 56 9.77 8.87 6.76
C THR A 56 10.57 10.17 6.88
N ASP A 57 10.68 10.97 5.82
CA ASP A 57 11.37 12.28 5.84
C ASP A 57 10.59 13.38 6.54
N VAL A 58 9.32 13.13 6.87
CA VAL A 58 8.45 14.09 7.52
C VAL A 58 7.85 13.52 8.80
N SER A 59 7.38 14.39 9.70
CA SER A 59 6.76 13.95 10.96
C SER A 59 5.50 13.12 10.70
N SER A 60 5.21 12.18 11.61
CA SER A 60 4.00 11.34 11.56
C SER A 60 2.71 12.15 11.46
N LYS A 61 2.66 13.34 12.09
CA LYS A 61 1.51 14.26 11.98
C LYS A 61 1.33 14.73 10.54
N LYS A 62 2.42 15.13 9.87
CA LYS A 62 2.40 15.57 8.48
C LYS A 62 2.06 14.45 7.53
N VAL A 63 2.56 13.22 7.78
CA VAL A 63 2.17 12.03 7.03
C VAL A 63 0.67 11.79 7.14
N GLY A 64 0.11 11.82 8.36
CA GLY A 64 -1.33 11.64 8.58
C GLY A 64 -2.18 12.67 7.85
N ASP A 65 -1.74 13.92 7.81
CA ASP A 65 -2.44 15.01 7.10
C ASP A 65 -2.37 14.86 5.58
N ILE A 66 -1.23 14.39 5.05
CA ILE A 66 -1.06 14.07 3.62
C ILE A 66 -1.96 12.89 3.25
N LEU A 67 -1.97 11.81 4.03
CA LEU A 67 -2.81 10.63 3.79
C LEU A 67 -4.30 10.97 3.81
N LEU A 68 -4.72 11.94 4.63
CA LEU A 68 -6.08 12.43 4.65
C LEU A 68 -6.50 13.10 3.34
N GLY A 69 -5.55 13.44 2.47
CA GLY A 69 -5.80 13.88 1.10
C GLY A 69 -6.42 12.81 0.19
N ALA A 70 -6.35 11.53 0.57
CA ALA A 70 -7.01 10.43 -0.13
C ALA A 70 -8.50 10.27 0.25
N SER A 71 -8.98 11.01 1.25
CA SER A 71 -10.37 11.05 1.68
C SER A 71 -11.10 12.29 1.13
N TYR A 72 -12.44 12.30 1.23
CA TYR A 72 -13.21 13.47 0.85
C TYR A 72 -13.11 14.55 1.93
N ARG A 73 -12.13 15.43 1.79
CA ARG A 73 -11.77 16.43 2.81
C ARG A 73 -12.90 17.34 3.30
N PRO A 74 -13.87 17.78 2.47
CA PRO A 74 -14.99 18.59 2.97
C PRO A 74 -15.80 17.92 4.08
N GLU A 75 -15.92 16.60 4.05
CA GLU A 75 -16.66 15.83 5.06
C GLU A 75 -15.75 15.18 6.10
N GLU A 76 -14.59 14.66 5.67
CA GLU A 76 -13.72 13.80 6.48
C GLU A 76 -12.49 14.53 7.04
N GLY A 77 -12.18 15.74 6.55
CA GLY A 77 -10.97 16.47 6.91
C GLY A 77 -10.87 16.87 8.39
N SER A 78 -11.99 16.97 9.09
CA SER A 78 -12.07 17.24 10.53
C SER A 78 -12.21 16.01 11.41
N THR A 79 -12.13 14.80 10.83
CA THR A 79 -12.32 13.54 11.57
C THR A 79 -11.28 13.40 12.68
N LYS A 80 -11.75 13.21 13.93
CA LYS A 80 -10.89 12.98 15.08
C LYS A 80 -10.05 11.71 14.87
N GLY A 81 -8.74 11.81 14.99
CA GLY A 81 -7.80 10.73 14.68
C GLY A 81 -7.35 10.70 13.21
N GLY A 82 -7.71 11.73 12.40
CA GLY A 82 -7.27 11.90 11.03
C GLY A 82 -7.62 10.72 10.13
N PHE A 83 -6.70 10.32 9.26
CA PHE A 83 -6.92 9.23 8.32
C PHE A 83 -7.32 7.90 9.01
N THR A 84 -6.68 7.54 10.13
CA THR A 84 -7.07 6.36 10.91
C THR A 84 -8.49 6.52 11.49
N GLY A 85 -8.89 7.74 11.84
CA GLY A 85 -10.23 8.04 12.35
C GLY A 85 -11.34 7.77 11.34
N VAL A 86 -11.08 8.00 10.04
CA VAL A 86 -12.03 7.65 8.96
C VAL A 86 -12.32 6.15 8.99
N PHE A 87 -11.28 5.30 9.02
CA PHE A 87 -11.44 3.85 9.13
C PHE A 87 -12.06 3.41 10.45
N ALA A 88 -11.74 4.10 11.55
CA ALA A 88 -12.37 3.84 12.84
C ALA A 88 -13.87 4.09 12.82
N SER A 89 -14.34 5.08 12.06
CA SER A 89 -15.78 5.35 11.89
C SER A 89 -16.46 4.22 11.12
N ILE A 90 -15.80 3.67 10.09
CA ILE A 90 -16.29 2.48 9.36
C ILE A 90 -16.36 1.28 10.31
N ALA A 91 -15.30 1.03 11.09
CA ALA A 91 -15.28 -0.05 12.07
C ALA A 91 -16.40 0.08 13.12
N LYS A 92 -16.65 1.29 13.62
CA LYS A 92 -17.75 1.56 14.55
C LYS A 92 -19.11 1.20 13.94
N SER A 93 -19.38 1.65 12.72
CA SER A 93 -20.63 1.35 12.03
C SER A 93 -20.80 -0.15 11.79
N TYR A 94 -19.73 -0.84 11.46
CA TYR A 94 -19.73 -2.30 11.31
C TYR A 94 -20.04 -3.00 12.63
N PHE A 95 -19.38 -2.59 13.72
CA PHE A 95 -19.60 -3.17 15.05
C PHE A 95 -21.00 -2.90 15.59
N GLN A 96 -21.56 -1.73 15.30
CA GLN A 96 -22.97 -1.43 15.65
C GLN A 96 -23.94 -2.39 14.97
N LYS A 97 -23.66 -2.76 13.71
CA LYS A 97 -24.54 -3.64 12.94
C LYS A 97 -24.34 -5.12 13.25
N TYR A 98 -23.12 -5.57 13.50
CA TYR A 98 -22.76 -6.99 13.56
C TYR A 98 -22.17 -7.43 14.92
N GLY A 99 -22.22 -6.56 15.92
CA GLY A 99 -21.58 -6.76 17.21
C GLY A 99 -20.08 -6.49 17.20
N ASP A 100 -19.48 -6.36 18.37
CA ASP A 100 -18.05 -6.13 18.52
C ASP A 100 -17.24 -7.26 17.87
N LYS A 101 -16.27 -6.89 17.05
CA LYS A 101 -15.34 -7.78 16.34
C LYS A 101 -13.87 -7.43 16.62
N SER A 102 -13.61 -6.78 17.75
CA SER A 102 -12.25 -6.39 18.14
C SER A 102 -11.31 -7.59 18.28
N ASP A 103 -11.82 -8.75 18.71
CA ASP A 103 -11.07 -10.01 18.77
C ASP A 103 -10.67 -10.52 17.38
N ILE A 104 -11.53 -10.33 16.38
CA ILE A 104 -11.24 -10.72 15.00
C ILE A 104 -10.13 -9.83 14.43
N LEU A 105 -10.18 -8.52 14.68
CA LEU A 105 -9.08 -7.62 14.29
C LEU A 105 -7.77 -8.04 14.95
N ALA A 106 -7.79 -8.40 16.23
CA ALA A 106 -6.61 -8.90 16.94
C ALA A 106 -6.05 -10.19 16.34
N LYS A 107 -6.91 -11.13 15.92
CA LYS A 107 -6.49 -12.38 15.24
C LYS A 107 -5.80 -12.09 13.91
N ILE A 108 -6.35 -11.14 13.13
CA ILE A 108 -5.75 -10.70 11.87
C ILE A 108 -4.39 -10.05 12.13
N ALA A 109 -4.29 -9.15 13.11
CA ALA A 109 -3.05 -8.49 13.48
C ALA A 109 -2.00 -9.51 13.94
N ALA A 110 -2.34 -10.44 14.83
CA ALA A 110 -1.44 -11.49 15.33
C ALA A 110 -0.91 -12.36 14.18
N LYS A 111 -1.78 -12.81 13.28
CA LYS A 111 -1.39 -13.57 12.08
C LYS A 111 -0.42 -12.78 11.20
N ASN A 112 -0.68 -11.49 10.99
CA ASN A 112 0.19 -10.65 10.15
C ASN A 112 1.57 -10.45 10.79
N HIS A 113 1.64 -10.27 12.11
CA HIS A 113 2.90 -10.20 12.84
C HIS A 113 3.68 -11.52 12.79
N GLU A 114 3.01 -12.65 12.90
CA GLU A 114 3.62 -13.97 12.76
C GLU A 114 4.20 -14.17 11.35
N ASN A 115 3.41 -13.89 10.32
CA ASN A 115 3.85 -13.96 8.92
C ASN A 115 5.02 -13.02 8.62
N GLY A 116 5.02 -11.83 9.25
CA GLY A 116 6.10 -10.85 9.13
C GLY A 116 7.46 -11.40 9.61
N CYS A 117 7.48 -12.29 10.59
CA CYS A 117 8.73 -12.89 11.07
C CYS A 117 9.43 -13.75 10.01
N SER A 118 8.67 -14.34 9.09
CA SER A 118 9.20 -15.18 8.01
C SER A 118 9.51 -14.39 6.72
N ASN A 119 9.18 -13.11 6.67
CA ASN A 119 9.42 -12.26 5.51
C ASN A 119 10.71 -11.43 5.71
N PRO A 120 11.80 -11.71 4.96
CA PRO A 120 13.07 -10.98 5.12
C PRO A 120 12.96 -9.49 4.74
N LEU A 121 11.90 -9.09 4.02
CA LEU A 121 11.66 -7.71 3.61
C LEU A 121 10.71 -6.95 4.56
N ALA A 122 10.15 -7.61 5.56
CA ALA A 122 9.29 -6.94 6.54
C ALA A 122 10.12 -6.04 7.46
N HIS A 123 9.71 -4.79 7.65
CA HIS A 123 10.36 -3.87 8.59
C HIS A 123 10.12 -4.28 10.04
N MET A 124 9.00 -4.94 10.35
CA MET A 124 8.74 -5.49 11.68
C MET A 124 8.69 -7.02 11.62
N GLN A 125 9.73 -7.64 12.14
CA GLN A 125 9.86 -9.11 12.25
C GLN A 125 9.71 -9.52 13.72
N LYS A 126 8.55 -9.23 14.32
CA LYS A 126 8.27 -9.54 15.71
C LYS A 126 6.88 -10.14 15.86
N ASN A 127 6.83 -11.38 16.33
CA ASN A 127 5.57 -12.00 16.70
C ASN A 127 5.08 -11.38 18.02
N LEU A 128 3.94 -10.71 17.98
CA LEU A 128 3.32 -10.09 19.15
C LEU A 128 2.30 -10.99 19.83
N GLY A 129 1.78 -11.99 19.13
CA GLY A 129 0.76 -12.90 19.62
C GLY A 129 -0.63 -12.25 19.77
N PHE A 130 -1.64 -13.13 19.94
CA PHE A 130 -3.03 -12.71 20.02
C PHE A 130 -3.32 -11.86 21.25
N GLU A 131 -2.86 -12.28 22.43
CA GLU A 131 -3.14 -11.60 23.71
C GLU A 131 -2.67 -10.16 23.70
N PHE A 132 -1.46 -9.91 23.17
CA PHE A 132 -0.94 -8.55 23.03
C PHE A 132 -1.81 -7.73 22.05
N CYS A 133 -2.12 -8.29 20.88
CA CYS A 133 -2.93 -7.61 19.87
C CYS A 133 -4.37 -7.36 20.36
N ASN A 134 -4.90 -8.21 21.24
CA ASN A 134 -6.25 -8.08 21.77
C ASN A 134 -6.36 -7.19 23.02
N SER A 135 -5.24 -6.83 23.63
CA SER A 135 -5.22 -5.98 24.83
C SER A 135 -4.96 -4.52 24.51
N ILE A 136 -5.54 -3.63 25.31
CA ILE A 136 -5.22 -2.19 25.31
C ILE A 136 -4.16 -1.96 26.38
N SER A 137 -3.05 -1.32 26.01
CA SER A 137 -1.95 -0.99 26.90
C SER A 137 -1.22 0.25 26.41
N GLU A 138 -0.25 0.75 27.18
CA GLU A 138 0.65 1.83 26.74
C GLU A 138 1.39 1.48 25.45
N LYS A 139 1.71 0.19 25.25
CA LYS A 139 2.40 -0.30 24.04
C LYS A 139 1.43 -0.58 22.89
N ASN A 140 0.15 -0.79 23.15
CA ASN A 140 -0.90 -1.03 22.17
C ASN A 140 -2.15 -0.17 22.45
N PRO A 141 -2.01 1.18 22.48
CA PRO A 141 -3.15 2.07 22.72
C PRO A 141 -4.08 2.14 21.51
N TYR A 142 -5.28 2.65 21.71
CA TYR A 142 -6.10 3.11 20.60
C TYR A 142 -5.40 4.26 19.85
N VAL A 143 -5.28 4.11 18.54
CA VAL A 143 -4.91 5.20 17.62
C VAL A 143 -6.15 6.03 17.32
N ALA A 144 -7.25 5.37 17.00
CA ALA A 144 -8.59 5.94 16.92
C ALA A 144 -9.58 4.81 17.26
N ALA A 145 -10.26 4.89 18.43
CA ALA A 145 -11.15 3.81 18.86
C ALA A 145 -12.21 3.48 17.79
N PRO A 146 -12.44 2.18 17.48
CA PRO A 146 -11.96 0.99 18.17
C PRO A 146 -10.61 0.44 17.68
N LEU A 147 -9.89 1.14 16.80
CA LEU A 147 -8.64 0.66 16.22
C LEU A 147 -7.46 0.90 17.15
N ARG A 148 -6.76 -0.18 17.52
CA ARG A 148 -5.52 -0.19 18.30
C ARG A 148 -4.31 0.03 17.40
N ARG A 149 -3.14 0.27 17.98
CA ARG A 149 -1.89 0.37 17.22
C ARG A 149 -1.63 -0.84 16.34
N THR A 150 -1.89 -2.05 16.83
CA THR A 150 -1.71 -3.30 16.08
C THR A 150 -2.73 -3.50 14.96
N ASP A 151 -3.84 -2.77 14.95
CA ASP A 151 -4.83 -2.78 13.87
C ASP A 151 -4.44 -1.82 12.73
N CYS A 152 -3.35 -1.06 12.88
CA CYS A 152 -2.87 -0.07 11.93
C CYS A 152 -1.55 -0.51 11.29
N SER A 153 -1.36 -0.19 10.01
CA SER A 153 -0.08 -0.43 9.35
C SER A 153 0.97 0.59 9.79
N MET A 154 2.24 0.20 9.66
CA MET A 154 3.37 1.11 9.85
C MET A 154 3.51 2.05 8.65
N VAL A 155 4.09 3.22 8.89
CA VAL A 155 4.62 4.08 7.83
C VAL A 155 5.98 3.51 7.43
N SER A 156 6.16 3.18 6.16
CA SER A 156 7.37 2.55 5.65
C SER A 156 7.79 3.16 4.32
N ASP A 157 9.09 3.22 4.10
CA ASP A 157 9.68 3.56 2.81
C ASP A 157 9.90 2.28 1.99
N GLY A 158 9.87 2.40 0.68
CA GLY A 158 10.16 1.27 -0.18
C GLY A 158 10.05 1.57 -1.65
N ALA A 159 10.54 0.65 -2.45
CA ALA A 159 10.40 0.66 -3.88
C ALA A 159 10.22 -0.76 -4.41
N ALA A 160 9.47 -0.88 -5.49
CA ALA A 160 9.31 -2.12 -6.22
C ALA A 160 9.22 -1.83 -7.71
N ALA A 161 9.71 -2.74 -8.52
CA ALA A 161 9.63 -2.63 -9.97
C ALA A 161 9.27 -3.98 -10.59
N LEU A 162 8.58 -3.92 -11.71
CA LEU A 162 8.28 -5.11 -12.53
C LEU A 162 8.29 -4.75 -14.01
N ILE A 163 8.58 -5.76 -14.82
CA ILE A 163 8.53 -5.67 -16.28
C ILE A 163 7.26 -6.37 -16.75
N ILE A 164 6.47 -5.70 -17.57
CA ILE A 164 5.32 -6.27 -18.27
C ILE A 164 5.66 -6.32 -19.75
N GLN A 165 5.43 -7.48 -20.38
CA GLN A 165 5.79 -7.73 -21.77
C GLN A 165 4.64 -8.36 -22.54
N ASP A 166 4.67 -8.21 -23.85
CA ASP A 166 3.87 -9.02 -24.75
C ASP A 166 4.17 -10.51 -24.53
N ILE A 167 3.16 -11.35 -24.69
CA ILE A 167 3.26 -12.78 -24.40
C ILE A 167 4.37 -13.47 -25.22
N ASP A 168 4.51 -13.08 -26.49
CA ASP A 168 5.50 -13.69 -27.38
C ASP A 168 6.94 -13.46 -26.87
N LEU A 169 7.22 -12.29 -26.28
CA LEU A 169 8.51 -12.01 -25.67
C LEU A 169 8.68 -12.77 -24.33
N SER A 170 7.58 -12.97 -23.61
CA SER A 170 7.61 -13.61 -22.30
C SER A 170 7.84 -15.11 -22.37
N LEU A 171 7.52 -15.77 -23.50
CA LEU A 171 7.69 -17.22 -23.70
C LEU A 171 9.17 -17.66 -23.63
N SER A 172 10.12 -16.76 -23.91
CA SER A 172 11.55 -17.04 -23.80
C SER A 172 12.12 -16.75 -22.40
N ALA A 173 11.34 -16.18 -21.48
CA ALA A 173 11.80 -15.85 -20.15
C ALA A 173 11.95 -17.12 -19.29
N LYS A 174 13.01 -17.17 -18.46
CA LYS A 174 13.23 -18.27 -17.51
C LYS A 174 12.07 -18.39 -16.50
N ARG A 175 11.38 -17.28 -16.19
CA ARG A 175 10.27 -17.21 -15.27
C ARG A 175 9.34 -16.09 -15.71
N ALA A 176 8.08 -16.40 -15.93
CA ALA A 176 7.04 -15.43 -16.24
C ALA A 176 5.76 -15.75 -15.47
N ILE A 177 4.95 -14.73 -15.19
CA ILE A 177 3.63 -14.85 -14.59
C ILE A 177 2.64 -14.21 -15.56
N ALA A 178 1.59 -14.93 -15.90
CA ALA A 178 0.56 -14.44 -16.79
C ALA A 178 -0.62 -13.82 -16.03
N PHE A 179 -1.09 -12.66 -16.46
CA PHE A 179 -2.37 -12.12 -16.04
C PHE A 179 -3.49 -12.88 -16.75
N ARG A 180 -4.38 -13.54 -16.01
CA ARG A 180 -5.51 -14.34 -16.54
C ARG A 180 -6.83 -13.58 -16.54
N SER A 181 -6.97 -12.56 -15.72
CA SER A 181 -8.15 -11.68 -15.67
C SER A 181 -7.74 -10.29 -15.18
N ARG A 182 -8.59 -9.32 -15.46
CA ARG A 182 -8.47 -7.93 -15.03
C ARG A 182 -9.64 -7.55 -14.12
#